data_3779e7e8b160a05b2c65dfcbd4dbcefc
#
_entry.id   3779e7e8b160a05b2c65dfcbd4dbcefc
#
_cell.length_a   1.000
_cell.length_b   1.000
_cell.length_c   1.000
_cell.angle_alpha   90.00
_cell.angle_beta   90.00
_cell.angle_gamma   90.00
#
_symmetry.space_group_name_H-M   'P 1'
#
loop_
_entity.id
_entity.type
_entity.pdbx_description
1 polymer ?
#
loop_
_entity_poly.entity_id
_entity_poly.type
_entity_poly.pdbx_seq_one_letter_code
_entity_poly.pdbx_strand_id
1 'polypeptide(L)'
;MKTDFNNKLDNKELSNLPFRPGVGMMIIDKEDRVFVGKRIDSKANGWQMPQGGIDLGETPSSAAMREMEEEIGCGAGHIIAESKNWYSYRVPDFLIPRLWDGKYCGQKQKWFLIRFTGKDSDIDIKTLHPEFDQWKWVNFDELLTDVIPFKLKLDKQVVQEFRQILYQSKN
;
A
#
# COMPACT_ATOMS: atom_id res chain seq x y z
N MET A 1 19.36 19.82 -32.67
CA MET A 1 19.93 18.55 -32.13
C MET A 1 19.10 18.13 -30.92
N LYS A 2 18.22 17.17 -31.10
CA LYS A 2 17.48 16.53 -30.00
C LYS A 2 18.36 15.40 -29.50
N THR A 3 18.94 15.55 -28.34
CA THR A 3 19.63 14.47 -27.63
C THR A 3 18.57 13.62 -26.95
N ASP A 4 18.16 12.55 -27.61
CA ASP A 4 17.38 11.47 -27.01
C ASP A 4 18.28 10.75 -26.00
N PHE A 5 18.21 11.15 -24.74
CA PHE A 5 18.73 10.36 -23.62
C PHE A 5 17.76 9.20 -23.34
N ASN A 6 17.79 8.22 -24.22
CA ASN A 6 17.20 6.91 -23.95
C ASN A 6 18.20 6.12 -23.08
N ASN A 7 18.40 6.57 -21.83
CA ASN A 7 19.23 5.87 -20.87
C ASN A 7 18.44 4.69 -20.32
N LYS A 8 18.33 3.61 -21.10
CA LYS A 8 17.85 2.32 -20.56
C LYS A 8 18.94 1.85 -19.60
N LEU A 9 18.60 1.86 -18.30
CA LEU A 9 19.40 1.21 -17.28
C LEU A 9 19.67 -0.24 -17.72
N ASP A 10 20.90 -0.69 -17.57
CA ASP A 10 21.21 -2.09 -17.85
C ASP A 10 20.69 -3.03 -16.74
N ASN A 11 20.67 -4.32 -16.99
CA ASN A 11 20.17 -5.31 -16.03
C ASN A 11 20.93 -5.29 -14.70
N LYS A 12 22.19 -4.91 -14.71
CA LYS A 12 23.01 -4.81 -13.51
C LYS A 12 22.68 -3.56 -12.71
N GLU A 13 22.44 -2.45 -13.39
CA GLU A 13 21.99 -1.19 -12.76
C GLU A 13 20.62 -1.36 -12.15
N LEU A 14 19.66 -2.00 -12.84
CA LEU A 14 18.33 -2.31 -12.34
C LEU A 14 18.36 -3.21 -11.10
N SER A 15 19.27 -4.20 -11.06
CA SER A 15 19.40 -5.11 -9.92
C SER A 15 19.93 -4.46 -8.66
N ASN A 16 20.66 -3.35 -8.79
CA ASN A 16 21.32 -2.63 -7.69
C ASN A 16 20.49 -1.45 -7.14
N LEU A 17 19.33 -1.16 -7.73
CA LEU A 17 18.48 -0.08 -7.23
C LEU A 17 17.98 -0.36 -5.80
N PRO A 18 17.91 0.68 -4.94
CA PRO A 18 17.36 0.53 -3.60
C PRO A 18 15.84 0.34 -3.61
N PHE A 19 15.31 -0.10 -2.48
CA PHE A 19 13.87 -0.07 -2.20
C PHE A 19 13.46 1.30 -1.65
N ARG A 20 12.31 1.79 -2.10
CA ARG A 20 11.71 3.00 -1.55
C ARG A 20 11.12 2.71 -0.18
N PRO A 21 11.49 3.47 0.88
CA PRO A 21 10.81 3.35 2.17
C PRO A 21 9.35 3.75 2.07
N GLY A 22 8.47 2.96 2.64
CA GLY A 22 7.04 3.22 2.61
C GLY A 22 6.30 2.59 3.76
N VAL A 23 5.00 2.81 3.75
CA VAL A 23 4.03 2.25 4.69
C VAL A 23 2.88 1.60 3.94
N GLY A 24 2.29 0.58 4.56
CA GLY A 24 1.04 0.01 4.13
C GLY A 24 0.02 0.07 5.26
N MET A 25 -1.25 0.18 4.93
CA MET A 25 -2.33 0.29 5.90
C MET A 25 -3.36 -0.80 5.64
N MET A 26 -3.56 -1.67 6.62
CA MET A 26 -4.72 -2.53 6.69
C MET A 26 -5.76 -1.82 7.54
N ILE A 27 -6.67 -1.12 6.86
CA ILE A 27 -7.75 -0.36 7.50
C ILE A 27 -8.94 -1.29 7.64
N ILE A 28 -9.42 -1.48 8.86
CA ILE A 28 -10.53 -2.38 9.17
C ILE A 28 -11.69 -1.62 9.81
N ASP A 29 -12.90 -1.99 9.42
CA ASP A 29 -14.12 -1.47 10.02
C ASP A 29 -14.47 -2.19 11.35
N LYS A 30 -15.61 -1.84 11.94
CA LYS A 30 -16.10 -2.44 13.19
C LYS A 30 -16.37 -3.96 13.11
N GLU A 31 -16.53 -4.50 11.91
CA GLU A 31 -16.79 -5.91 11.64
C GLU A 31 -15.52 -6.65 11.19
N ASP A 32 -14.35 -6.01 11.30
CA ASP A 32 -13.04 -6.50 10.85
C ASP A 32 -12.99 -6.77 9.34
N ARG A 33 -13.82 -6.10 8.54
CA ARG A 33 -13.67 -6.09 7.08
C ARG A 33 -12.59 -5.08 6.69
N VAL A 34 -11.84 -5.41 5.66
CA VAL A 34 -10.67 -4.64 5.21
C VAL A 34 -11.02 -3.75 4.04
N PHE A 35 -10.58 -2.49 4.10
CA PHE A 35 -10.67 -1.56 2.99
C PHE A 35 -9.74 -1.97 1.86
N VAL A 36 -10.27 -2.05 0.65
CA VAL A 36 -9.48 -2.18 -0.58
C VAL A 36 -9.94 -1.17 -1.62
N GLY A 37 -8.98 -0.61 -2.33
CA GLY A 37 -9.21 0.31 -3.44
C GLY A 37 -8.73 -0.27 -4.76
N LYS A 38 -9.38 0.12 -5.85
CA LYS A 38 -8.97 -0.20 -7.21
C LYS A 38 -8.25 1.00 -7.80
N ARG A 39 -7.00 0.82 -8.20
CA ARG A 39 -6.18 1.91 -8.74
C ARG A 39 -6.72 2.44 -10.06
N ILE A 40 -6.70 3.77 -10.20
CA ILE A 40 -7.09 4.50 -11.41
C ILE A 40 -6.16 4.15 -12.60
N ASP A 41 -4.85 4.05 -12.34
CA ASP A 41 -3.81 3.87 -13.35
C ASP A 41 -3.54 2.39 -13.71
N SER A 42 -4.23 1.46 -13.07
CA SER A 42 -4.07 0.03 -13.32
C SER A 42 -5.07 -0.49 -14.34
N LYS A 43 -4.56 -1.04 -15.44
CA LYS A 43 -5.37 -1.81 -16.40
C LYS A 43 -5.73 -3.21 -15.88
N ALA A 44 -5.05 -3.69 -14.84
CA ALA A 44 -5.36 -4.93 -14.16
C ALA A 44 -6.52 -4.73 -13.18
N ASN A 45 -7.36 -5.74 -13.00
CA ASN A 45 -8.47 -5.72 -12.04
C ASN A 45 -8.00 -5.87 -10.57
N GLY A 46 -6.77 -5.43 -10.26
CA GLY A 46 -6.20 -5.60 -8.92
C GLY A 46 -6.80 -4.64 -7.89
N TRP A 47 -7.29 -5.23 -6.81
CA TRP A 47 -7.66 -4.52 -5.59
C TRP A 47 -6.47 -4.52 -4.64
N GLN A 48 -6.24 -3.40 -3.96
CA GLN A 48 -5.12 -3.28 -3.03
C GLN A 48 -5.51 -2.54 -1.75
N MET A 49 -4.81 -2.87 -0.69
CA MET A 49 -4.82 -2.07 0.53
C MET A 49 -4.06 -0.75 0.29
N PRO A 50 -4.46 0.36 0.95
CA PRO A 50 -3.75 1.64 0.84
C PRO A 50 -2.28 1.54 1.24
N GLN A 51 -1.44 2.30 0.55
CA GLN A 51 -0.01 2.40 0.81
C GLN A 51 0.55 3.75 0.37
N GLY A 52 1.68 4.12 0.92
CA GLY A 52 2.34 5.37 0.53
C GLY A 52 3.79 5.46 0.94
N GLY A 53 4.42 6.58 0.64
CA GLY A 53 5.81 6.85 1.00
C GLY A 53 5.96 7.41 2.41
N ILE A 54 7.17 7.32 2.93
CA ILE A 54 7.58 8.01 4.15
C ILE A 54 8.36 9.24 3.74
N ASP A 55 7.92 10.41 4.17
CA ASP A 55 8.62 11.67 3.90
C ASP A 55 9.85 11.84 4.80
N LEU A 56 10.78 12.69 4.39
CA LEU A 56 11.99 12.98 5.15
C LEU A 56 11.65 13.49 6.56
N GLY A 57 12.18 12.82 7.58
CA GLY A 57 11.94 13.19 8.98
C GLY A 57 10.61 12.73 9.56
N GLU A 58 9.79 12.04 8.77
CA GLU A 58 8.51 11.48 9.20
C GLU A 58 8.70 10.09 9.84
N THR A 59 7.95 9.79 10.89
CA THR A 59 7.90 8.42 11.42
C THR A 59 7.00 7.53 10.56
N PRO A 60 7.22 6.21 10.50
CA PRO A 60 6.33 5.31 9.78
C PRO A 60 4.86 5.41 10.21
N SER A 61 4.58 5.53 11.51
CA SER A 61 3.21 5.66 12.01
C SER A 61 2.54 6.97 11.59
N SER A 62 3.27 8.07 11.61
CA SER A 62 2.77 9.37 11.11
C SER A 62 2.50 9.31 9.60
N ALA A 63 3.40 8.68 8.84
CA ALA A 63 3.21 8.47 7.41
C ALA A 63 1.94 7.65 7.12
N ALA A 64 1.69 6.58 7.87
CA ALA A 64 0.51 5.75 7.71
C ALA A 64 -0.79 6.53 7.90
N MET A 65 -0.87 7.36 8.94
CA MET A 65 -2.07 8.17 9.19
C MET A 65 -2.25 9.29 8.16
N ARG A 66 -1.18 9.92 7.72
CA ARG A 66 -1.22 10.93 6.64
C ARG A 66 -1.66 10.30 5.32
N GLU A 67 -1.07 9.18 4.92
CA GLU A 67 -1.43 8.48 3.68
C GLU A 67 -2.86 7.95 3.72
N MET A 68 -3.34 7.48 4.88
CA MET A 68 -4.74 7.11 5.05
C MET A 68 -5.66 8.29 4.70
N GLU A 69 -5.40 9.48 5.26
CA GLU A 69 -6.21 10.67 4.98
C GLU A 69 -6.11 11.10 3.51
N GLU A 70 -4.92 11.04 2.90
CA GLU A 70 -4.70 11.38 1.50
C GLU A 70 -5.39 10.42 0.52
N GLU A 71 -5.39 9.11 0.80
CA GLU A 71 -5.93 8.11 -0.13
C GLU A 71 -7.43 7.85 0.04
N ILE A 72 -7.95 7.88 1.27
CA ILE A 72 -9.37 7.61 1.52
C ILE A 72 -10.18 8.84 1.91
N GLY A 73 -9.55 10.02 1.97
CA GLY A 73 -10.21 11.29 2.28
C GLY A 73 -10.67 11.44 3.72
N CYS A 74 -10.26 10.53 4.60
CA CYS A 74 -10.69 10.50 5.99
C CYS A 74 -9.62 9.93 6.90
N GLY A 75 -9.24 10.69 7.93
CA GLY A 75 -8.29 10.27 8.97
C GLY A 75 -8.94 9.68 10.22
N ALA A 76 -10.25 9.38 10.18
CA ALA A 76 -10.98 8.85 11.33
C ALA A 76 -10.58 7.41 11.62
N GLY A 77 -9.59 7.23 12.49
CA GLY A 77 -9.09 5.92 12.88
C GLY A 77 -7.91 6.01 13.83
N HIS A 78 -7.50 4.86 14.34
CA HIS A 78 -6.31 4.76 15.17
C HIS A 78 -5.58 3.45 14.89
N ILE A 79 -4.26 3.49 15.04
CA ILE A 79 -3.39 2.32 14.89
C ILE A 79 -3.62 1.39 16.09
N ILE A 80 -3.91 0.13 15.82
CA ILE A 80 -4.05 -0.91 16.85
C ILE A 80 -2.90 -1.90 16.86
N ALA A 81 -2.14 -1.99 15.78
CA ALA A 81 -0.92 -2.78 15.71
C ALA A 81 -0.02 -2.30 14.57
N GLU A 82 1.28 -2.60 14.69
CA GLU A 82 2.24 -2.46 13.60
C GLU A 82 2.90 -3.80 13.30
N SER A 83 3.33 -4.00 12.06
CA SER A 83 4.03 -5.22 11.67
C SER A 83 5.36 -5.37 12.41
N LYS A 84 5.71 -6.60 12.79
CA LYS A 84 7.01 -6.88 13.43
C LYS A 84 8.17 -6.53 12.52
N ASN A 85 8.03 -6.86 11.24
CA ASN A 85 9.07 -6.70 10.23
C ASN A 85 8.68 -5.64 9.20
N TRP A 86 9.70 -5.17 8.47
CA TRP A 86 9.54 -4.49 7.21
C TRP A 86 9.35 -5.55 6.13
N TYR A 87 8.33 -5.39 5.30
CA TYR A 87 8.07 -6.26 4.16
C TYR A 87 8.40 -5.53 2.86
N SER A 88 8.93 -6.26 1.88
CA SER A 88 9.32 -5.67 0.62
C SER A 88 8.71 -6.41 -0.58
N TYR A 89 8.49 -5.66 -1.65
CA TYR A 89 8.21 -6.22 -2.96
C TYR A 89 9.03 -5.49 -4.02
N ARG A 90 9.40 -6.22 -5.06
CA ARG A 90 10.06 -5.68 -6.24
C ARG A 90 9.05 -5.57 -7.37
N VAL A 91 9.06 -4.44 -8.08
CA VAL A 91 8.26 -4.30 -9.29
C VAL A 91 8.97 -4.96 -10.48
N PRO A 92 8.21 -5.43 -11.49
CA PRO A 92 8.81 -5.89 -12.75
C PRO A 92 9.72 -4.81 -13.37
N ASP A 93 10.85 -5.21 -13.94
CA ASP A 93 11.88 -4.29 -14.43
C ASP A 93 11.35 -3.26 -15.45
N PHE A 94 10.39 -3.66 -16.29
CA PHE A 94 9.79 -2.75 -17.27
C PHE A 94 8.94 -1.62 -16.65
N LEU A 95 8.53 -1.75 -15.38
CA LEU A 95 7.80 -0.72 -14.64
C LEU A 95 8.72 0.27 -13.94
N ILE A 96 9.98 -0.10 -13.66
CA ILE A 96 10.90 0.74 -12.89
C ILE A 96 11.03 2.15 -13.48
N PRO A 97 11.24 2.35 -14.81
CA PRO A 97 11.37 3.69 -15.37
C PRO A 97 10.12 4.55 -15.26
N ARG A 98 8.97 3.93 -15.01
CA ARG A 98 7.66 4.61 -14.93
C ARG A 98 7.24 4.96 -13.51
N LEU A 99 7.95 4.39 -12.53
CA LEU A 99 7.64 4.55 -11.11
C LEU A 99 8.78 5.30 -10.43
N TRP A 100 8.44 6.26 -9.58
CA TRP A 100 9.40 6.99 -8.73
C TRP A 100 10.65 7.52 -9.48
N ASP A 101 10.46 8.02 -10.69
CA ASP A 101 11.52 8.52 -11.58
C ASP A 101 12.66 7.49 -11.86
N GLY A 102 12.35 6.20 -11.79
CA GLY A 102 13.32 5.13 -12.00
C GLY A 102 14.37 4.97 -10.89
N LYS A 103 14.15 5.56 -9.71
CA LYS A 103 15.13 5.59 -8.61
C LYS A 103 15.08 4.34 -7.71
N TYR A 104 14.02 3.55 -7.77
CA TYR A 104 13.78 2.43 -6.87
C TYR A 104 13.34 1.18 -7.63
N CYS A 105 13.73 0.01 -7.13
CA CYS A 105 13.29 -1.27 -7.70
C CYS A 105 11.97 -1.82 -7.13
N GLY A 106 11.45 -1.17 -6.11
CA GLY A 106 10.25 -1.59 -5.39
C GLY A 106 10.11 -0.81 -4.10
N GLN A 107 9.30 -1.31 -3.19
CA GLN A 107 9.13 -0.71 -1.87
C GLN A 107 9.49 -1.67 -0.74
N LYS A 108 9.99 -1.08 0.36
CA LYS A 108 10.16 -1.73 1.66
C LYS A 108 9.26 -1.01 2.64
N GLN A 109 8.26 -1.71 3.17
CA GLN A 109 7.12 -1.12 3.87
C GLN A 109 7.02 -1.61 5.32
N LYS A 110 6.73 -0.68 6.22
CA LYS A 110 6.20 -0.96 7.54
C LYS A 110 4.68 -0.95 7.45
N TRP A 111 4.02 -1.98 7.98
CA TRP A 111 2.56 -2.10 7.89
C TRP A 111 1.86 -1.79 9.20
N PHE A 112 0.69 -1.20 9.10
CA PHE A 112 -0.13 -0.78 10.23
C PHE A 112 -1.54 -1.33 10.10
N LEU A 113 -2.03 -1.92 11.18
CA LEU A 113 -3.43 -2.30 11.34
C LEU A 113 -4.16 -1.13 11.99
N ILE A 114 -5.13 -0.56 11.27
CA ILE A 114 -5.82 0.66 11.67
C ILE A 114 -7.31 0.36 11.83
N ARG A 115 -7.86 0.69 12.98
CA ARG A 115 -9.31 0.64 13.21
C ARG A 115 -9.94 1.92 12.68
N PHE A 116 -10.78 1.78 11.66
CA PHE A 116 -11.61 2.89 11.16
C PHE A 116 -12.76 3.16 12.13
N THR A 117 -12.94 4.41 12.49
CA THR A 117 -13.97 4.87 13.46
C THR A 117 -15.02 5.78 12.84
N GLY A 118 -14.87 6.11 11.56
CA GLY A 118 -15.84 6.89 10.79
C GLY A 118 -16.98 6.04 10.25
N LYS A 119 -17.77 6.67 9.39
CA LYS A 119 -18.83 6.04 8.61
C LYS A 119 -18.40 5.90 7.16
N ASP A 120 -19.03 5.01 6.40
CA ASP A 120 -18.76 4.87 4.97
C ASP A 120 -18.93 6.19 4.21
N SER A 121 -19.87 7.04 4.64
CA SER A 121 -20.10 8.36 4.08
C SER A 121 -18.95 9.36 4.31
N ASP A 122 -18.04 9.07 5.24
CA ASP A 122 -16.85 9.90 5.49
C ASP A 122 -15.70 9.56 4.55
N ILE A 123 -15.78 8.42 3.85
CA ILE A 123 -14.77 7.99 2.88
C ILE A 123 -15.01 8.74 1.57
N ASP A 124 -14.00 9.47 1.13
CA ASP A 124 -13.99 10.16 -0.16
C ASP A 124 -12.67 9.89 -0.89
N ILE A 125 -12.70 8.98 -1.85
CA ILE A 125 -11.54 8.65 -2.68
C ILE A 125 -11.25 9.67 -3.78
N LYS A 126 -12.13 10.65 -3.99
CA LYS A 126 -11.94 11.78 -4.90
C LYS A 126 -11.13 12.90 -4.24
N THR A 127 -9.95 12.55 -3.78
CA THR A 127 -9.02 13.46 -3.11
C THR A 127 -8.28 14.36 -4.10
N LEU A 128 -7.40 15.24 -3.62
CA LEU A 128 -6.60 16.14 -4.48
C LEU A 128 -5.72 15.36 -5.48
N HIS A 129 -5.16 14.22 -5.04
CA HIS A 129 -4.37 13.31 -5.86
C HIS A 129 -4.96 11.90 -5.79
N PRO A 130 -6.05 11.61 -6.51
CA PRO A 130 -6.79 10.37 -6.35
C PRO A 130 -5.97 9.17 -6.84
N GLU A 131 -5.89 8.15 -5.99
CA GLU A 131 -5.23 6.87 -6.27
C GLU A 131 -6.23 5.80 -6.71
N PHE A 132 -7.47 5.89 -6.22
CA PHE A 132 -8.51 4.91 -6.44
C PHE A 132 -9.72 5.49 -7.18
N ASP A 133 -10.34 4.69 -8.07
CA ASP A 133 -11.61 5.01 -8.69
C ASP A 133 -12.80 4.27 -8.08
N GLN A 134 -12.53 3.19 -7.34
CA GLN A 134 -13.52 2.39 -6.62
C GLN A 134 -12.93 1.93 -5.29
N TRP A 135 -13.79 1.65 -4.32
CA TRP A 135 -13.41 1.05 -3.06
C TRP A 135 -14.51 0.12 -2.53
N LYS A 136 -14.14 -0.81 -1.65
CA LYS A 136 -15.07 -1.70 -0.95
C LYS A 136 -14.46 -2.24 0.34
N TRP A 137 -15.31 -2.72 1.22
CA TRP A 137 -14.92 -3.58 2.34
C TRP A 137 -14.91 -5.03 1.89
N VAL A 138 -13.89 -5.79 2.27
CA VAL A 138 -13.77 -7.23 1.97
C VAL A 138 -13.42 -8.00 3.23
N ASN A 139 -13.81 -9.27 3.28
CA ASN A 139 -13.36 -10.16 4.35
C ASN A 139 -11.91 -10.57 4.13
N PHE A 140 -11.22 -11.00 5.20
CA PHE A 140 -9.83 -11.45 5.10
C PHE A 140 -9.61 -12.55 4.06
N ASP A 141 -10.57 -13.47 3.90
CA ASP A 141 -10.45 -14.56 2.93
C ASP A 141 -10.53 -14.10 1.46
N GLU A 142 -11.09 -12.93 1.22
CA GLU A 142 -11.21 -12.32 -0.11
C GLU A 142 -9.99 -11.48 -0.48
N LEU A 143 -9.17 -11.06 0.51
CA LEU A 143 -8.06 -10.12 0.30
C LEU A 143 -7.02 -10.59 -0.72
N LEU A 144 -6.81 -11.90 -0.81
CA LEU A 144 -5.75 -12.47 -1.66
C LEU A 144 -6.28 -12.98 -3.00
N THR A 145 -7.56 -12.76 -3.32
CA THR A 145 -8.19 -13.27 -4.54
C THR A 145 -7.78 -12.50 -5.78
N ASP A 146 -7.75 -11.17 -5.72
CA ASP A 146 -7.50 -10.28 -6.86
C ASP A 146 -6.32 -9.34 -6.61
N VAL A 147 -5.24 -9.87 -6.05
CA VAL A 147 -4.02 -9.08 -5.73
C VAL A 147 -3.16 -8.89 -6.96
N ILE A 148 -2.44 -7.79 -6.97
CA ILE A 148 -1.38 -7.54 -7.95
C ILE A 148 -0.29 -8.60 -7.78
N PRO A 149 0.07 -9.38 -8.82
CA PRO A 149 0.92 -10.57 -8.68
C PRO A 149 2.26 -10.34 -7.98
N PHE A 150 2.96 -9.24 -8.26
CA PHE A 150 4.26 -8.95 -7.64
C PHE A 150 4.16 -8.50 -6.18
N LYS A 151 2.94 -8.22 -5.66
CA LYS A 151 2.68 -7.92 -4.25
C LYS A 151 2.18 -9.12 -3.45
N LEU A 152 1.80 -10.22 -4.09
CA LEU A 152 1.12 -11.35 -3.46
C LEU A 152 1.89 -11.90 -2.25
N LYS A 153 3.21 -12.03 -2.35
CA LYS A 153 4.03 -12.54 -1.23
C LYS A 153 3.95 -11.62 -0.02
N LEU A 154 4.09 -10.31 -0.23
CA LEU A 154 3.99 -9.30 0.83
C LEU A 154 2.59 -9.32 1.45
N ASP A 155 1.55 -9.28 0.63
CA ASP A 155 0.16 -9.26 1.11
C ASP A 155 -0.18 -10.51 1.94
N LYS A 156 0.31 -11.70 1.54
CA LYS A 156 0.18 -12.92 2.34
C LYS A 156 0.81 -12.80 3.73
N GLN A 157 2.02 -12.24 3.80
CA GLN A 157 2.73 -12.05 5.07
C GLN A 157 1.99 -11.10 6.00
N VAL A 158 1.51 -9.99 5.48
CA VAL A 158 0.75 -8.97 6.23
C VAL A 158 -0.58 -9.53 6.71
N VAL A 159 -1.34 -10.17 5.82
CA VAL A 159 -2.64 -10.77 6.16
C VAL A 159 -2.48 -11.83 7.24
N GLN A 160 -1.47 -12.69 7.14
CA GLN A 160 -1.22 -13.72 8.16
C GLN A 160 -0.92 -13.11 9.53
N GLU A 161 -0.04 -12.10 9.58
CA GLU A 161 0.36 -11.45 10.83
C GLU A 161 -0.82 -10.75 11.51
N PHE A 162 -1.56 -9.93 10.77
CA PHE A 162 -2.66 -9.16 11.35
C PHE A 162 -3.89 -10.00 11.67
N ARG A 163 -4.15 -11.06 10.92
CA ARG A 163 -5.19 -12.05 11.27
C ARG A 163 -4.91 -12.69 12.63
N GLN A 164 -3.66 -13.06 12.90
CA GLN A 164 -3.28 -13.61 14.20
C GLN A 164 -3.50 -12.61 15.35
N ILE A 165 -3.13 -11.34 15.14
CA ILE A 165 -3.32 -10.29 16.14
C ILE A 165 -4.82 -10.11 16.46
N LEU A 166 -5.67 -10.04 15.44
CA LEU A 166 -7.12 -9.91 15.64
C LEU A 166 -7.75 -11.14 16.30
N TYR A 167 -7.27 -12.34 15.97
CA TYR A 167 -7.75 -13.57 16.62
C TYR A 167 -7.38 -13.61 18.09
N GLN A 168 -6.14 -13.24 18.44
CA GLN A 168 -5.68 -13.21 19.83
C GLN A 168 -6.38 -12.14 20.67
N SER A 169 -6.81 -11.03 20.09
CA SER A 169 -7.52 -9.96 20.79
C SER A 169 -8.96 -10.32 21.16
N LYS A 170 -9.53 -11.38 20.57
CA LYS A 170 -10.91 -11.85 20.81
C LYS A 170 -11.00 -13.01 21.83
N ASN A 171 -9.86 -13.59 22.22
CA ASN A 171 -9.75 -14.65 23.21
C ASN A 171 -9.09 -14.15 24.50
#